data_af0a989b6c639f57ae63fe4ec06723d9
#
_entry.id   af0a989b6c639f57ae63fe4ec06723d9
#
_cell.length_a   1.000
_cell.length_b   1.000
_cell.length_c   1.000
_cell.angle_alpha   90.00
_cell.angle_beta   90.00
_cell.angle_gamma   90.00
#
_symmetry.space_group_name_H-M   'P 1'
#
loop_
_entity.id
_entity.type
_entity.pdbx_description
1 polymer ?
#
loop_
_entity_poly.entity_id
_entity_poly.type
_entity_poly.pdbx_seq_one_letter_code
_entity_poly.pdbx_strand_id
1 'polypeptide(L)'
;MWDFWHAREASRHHLFFLRAPRTSDDPDRRHLAATMGHAVSGDLVTWELLPKPIHRGEPGDWDDSATWTGSVIATDAGWGMLDTGTNREENSRVQRVGLVRSNDLIHWEKPSENPVLQTDPRWYELLDLDAWH
;
A
#
# COMPACT_ATOMS: atom_id res chain seq x y z
N MET A 1 1.54 9.24 9.96
CA MET A 1 1.97 9.12 8.55
C MET A 1 3.42 8.69 8.53
N TRP A 2 3.76 7.76 7.66
CA TRP A 2 5.13 7.28 7.44
C TRP A 2 5.21 6.63 6.06
N ASP A 3 6.40 6.31 5.58
CA ASP A 3 6.70 5.73 4.27
C ASP A 3 6.02 6.47 3.12
N PHE A 4 6.79 7.18 2.34
CA PHE A 4 6.28 8.03 1.28
C PHE A 4 6.81 7.59 -0.07
N TRP A 5 5.96 7.60 -1.10
CA TRP A 5 6.38 7.48 -2.49
C TRP A 5 5.67 8.52 -3.36
N HIS A 6 6.38 8.99 -4.34
CA HIS A 6 6.02 10.18 -5.08
C HIS A 6 5.89 9.88 -6.57
N ALA A 7 4.88 10.46 -7.21
CA ALA A 7 4.77 10.54 -8.65
C ALA A 7 4.52 11.99 -9.08
N ARG A 8 4.92 12.31 -10.30
CA ARG A 8 4.64 13.61 -10.88
C ARG A 8 3.97 13.43 -12.24
N GLU A 9 2.84 14.09 -12.42
CA GLU A 9 2.14 14.21 -13.69
C GLU A 9 2.00 15.67 -14.05
N ALA A 10 2.60 16.08 -15.19
CA ALA A 10 2.67 17.48 -15.61
C ALA A 10 3.20 18.40 -14.48
N SER A 11 2.37 19.33 -13.99
CA SER A 11 2.72 20.25 -12.89
C SER A 11 2.22 19.78 -11.52
N ARG A 12 1.57 18.61 -11.43
CA ARG A 12 1.02 18.10 -10.18
C ARG A 12 1.93 17.04 -9.57
N HIS A 13 2.13 17.14 -8.28
CA HIS A 13 2.86 16.18 -7.47
C HIS A 13 1.87 15.33 -6.67
N HIS A 14 1.97 14.02 -6.80
CA HIS A 14 1.19 13.06 -6.06
C HIS A 14 2.06 12.41 -5.00
N LEU A 15 1.62 12.43 -3.76
CA LEU A 15 2.29 11.81 -2.64
C LEU A 15 1.39 10.72 -2.06
N PHE A 16 1.88 9.51 -2.12
CA PHE A 16 1.26 8.37 -1.47
C PHE A 16 2.00 8.10 -0.16
N PHE A 17 1.29 7.63 0.86
CA PHE A 17 1.88 7.42 2.18
C PHE A 17 1.08 6.43 2.99
N LEU A 18 1.73 5.82 3.97
CA LEU A 18 1.03 5.02 4.96
C LEU A 18 0.43 5.90 6.05
N ARG A 19 -0.77 5.54 6.49
CA ARG A 19 -1.45 6.14 7.62
C ARG A 19 -2.22 5.10 8.42
N ALA A 20 -2.34 5.33 9.72
CA ALA A 20 -3.21 4.57 10.60
C ALA A 20 -4.01 5.54 11.49
N PRO A 21 -5.20 5.15 11.97
CA PRO A 21 -5.92 5.90 12.99
C PRO A 21 -5.06 6.06 14.24
N ARG A 22 -5.20 7.18 14.94
CA ARG A 22 -4.55 7.42 16.22
C ARG A 22 -5.41 6.79 17.34
N THR A 23 -5.43 5.47 17.42
CA THR A 23 -6.48 4.76 18.16
C THR A 23 -6.00 3.97 19.36
N SER A 24 -4.75 3.91 19.73
CA SER A 24 -4.40 3.05 20.86
C SER A 24 -3.15 3.48 21.62
N ASP A 25 -3.11 3.02 22.84
CA ASP A 25 -1.95 3.10 23.74
C ASP A 25 -0.79 2.21 23.29
N ASP A 26 -1.02 1.37 22.25
CA ASP A 26 -0.03 0.46 21.68
C ASP A 26 0.40 0.95 20.27
N PRO A 27 1.61 1.53 20.14
CA PRO A 27 2.12 2.01 18.85
C PRO A 27 2.29 0.92 17.79
N ASP A 28 2.46 -0.34 18.17
CA ASP A 28 2.72 -1.43 17.24
C ASP A 28 1.45 -1.84 16.47
N ARG A 29 0.30 -1.65 17.09
CA ARG A 29 -1.00 -1.85 16.41
C ARG A 29 -1.22 -0.98 15.19
N ARG A 30 -0.48 0.12 15.05
CA ARG A 30 -0.55 0.98 13.86
C ARG A 30 -0.25 0.21 12.57
N HIS A 31 0.64 -0.76 12.60
CA HIS A 31 1.02 -1.56 11.43
C HIS A 31 -0.16 -2.41 10.94
N LEU A 32 -0.91 -3.02 11.84
CA LEU A 32 -2.08 -3.83 11.50
C LEU A 32 -3.27 -2.98 11.01
N ALA A 33 -3.30 -1.71 11.39
CA ALA A 33 -4.32 -0.75 10.97
C ALA A 33 -3.89 0.13 9.78
N ALA A 34 -2.70 -0.12 9.22
CA ALA A 34 -2.14 0.70 8.16
C ALA A 34 -3.00 0.65 6.89
N THR A 35 -3.18 1.81 6.29
CA THR A 35 -3.84 2.00 5.01
C THR A 35 -3.08 3.04 4.21
N MET A 36 -3.27 3.05 2.91
CA MET A 36 -2.69 4.04 2.03
C MET A 36 -3.47 5.35 2.07
N GLY A 37 -2.76 6.45 2.15
CA GLY A 37 -3.27 7.81 1.94
C GLY A 37 -2.73 8.38 0.64
N HIS A 38 -3.38 9.43 0.15
CA HIS A 38 -3.00 10.13 -1.07
C HIS A 38 -3.19 11.63 -0.89
N ALA A 39 -2.21 12.41 -1.32
CA ALA A 39 -2.28 13.87 -1.36
C ALA A 39 -1.71 14.38 -2.68
N VAL A 40 -2.17 15.56 -3.10
CA VAL A 40 -1.71 16.22 -4.32
C VAL A 40 -1.31 17.66 -4.04
N SER A 41 -0.29 18.13 -4.77
CA SER A 41 0.22 19.48 -4.66
C SER A 41 0.65 20.02 -6.02
N GLY A 42 0.49 21.33 -6.24
CA GLY A 42 1.04 22.04 -7.39
C GLY A 42 2.36 22.75 -7.09
N ASP A 43 2.73 22.90 -5.81
CA ASP A 43 3.85 23.74 -5.35
C ASP A 43 4.77 23.04 -4.32
N LEU A 44 4.46 21.80 -3.95
CA LEU A 44 5.13 20.99 -2.90
C LEU A 44 5.03 21.57 -1.48
N VAL A 45 4.27 22.63 -1.31
CA VAL A 45 4.06 23.33 -0.01
C VAL A 45 2.64 23.12 0.47
N THR A 46 1.68 23.36 -0.41
CA THR A 46 0.25 23.22 -0.12
C THR A 46 -0.23 21.88 -0.65
N TRP A 47 -0.79 21.04 0.23
CA TRP A 47 -1.24 19.70 -0.10
C TRP A 47 -2.74 19.53 0.13
N GLU A 48 -3.41 18.96 -0.85
CA GLU A 48 -4.81 18.56 -0.78
C GLU A 48 -4.89 17.04 -0.60
N LEU A 49 -5.63 16.60 0.41
CA LEU A 49 -5.89 15.16 0.62
C LEU A 49 -6.94 14.67 -0.36
N LEU A 50 -6.64 13.57 -1.01
CA LEU A 50 -7.53 12.86 -1.90
C LEU A 50 -8.11 11.58 -1.23
N PRO A 51 -9.14 10.98 -1.83
CA PRO A 51 -9.61 9.66 -1.40
C PRO A 51 -8.49 8.61 -1.40
N LYS A 52 -8.69 7.55 -0.63
CA LYS A 52 -7.75 6.43 -0.61
C LYS A 52 -7.60 5.84 -2.01
N PRO A 53 -6.36 5.66 -2.51
CA PRO A 53 -6.15 5.10 -3.84
C PRO A 53 -6.45 3.60 -3.90
N ILE A 54 -6.18 2.89 -2.82
CA ILE A 54 -6.34 1.44 -2.73
C ILE A 54 -7.17 1.11 -1.48
N HIS A 55 -8.09 0.17 -1.62
CA HIS A 55 -8.88 -0.40 -0.52
C HIS A 55 -8.41 -1.82 -0.25
N ARG A 56 -8.58 -2.27 0.99
CA ARG A 56 -8.39 -3.68 1.37
C ARG A 56 -9.31 -4.56 0.54
N GLY A 57 -8.91 -5.79 0.35
CA GLY A 57 -9.74 -6.84 -0.21
C GLY A 57 -10.93 -7.20 0.69
N GLU A 58 -11.83 -8.00 0.16
CA GLU A 58 -12.94 -8.58 0.91
C GLU A 58 -12.41 -9.60 1.93
N PRO A 59 -13.16 -9.92 2.99
CA PRO A 59 -12.74 -10.93 3.96
C PRO A 59 -12.36 -12.26 3.29
N GLY A 60 -11.14 -12.71 3.52
CA GLY A 60 -10.55 -13.91 2.90
C GLY A 60 -9.64 -13.62 1.71
N ASP A 61 -9.60 -12.41 1.21
CA ASP A 61 -8.66 -12.00 0.18
C ASP A 61 -7.23 -11.93 0.74
N TRP A 62 -6.25 -12.01 -0.16
CA TRP A 62 -4.83 -11.99 0.19
C TRP A 62 -4.37 -10.67 0.87
N ASP A 63 -5.14 -9.60 0.75
CA ASP A 63 -4.87 -8.25 1.25
C ASP A 63 -6.02 -7.69 2.11
N ASP A 64 -6.77 -8.54 2.79
CA ASP A 64 -7.92 -8.14 3.60
C ASP A 64 -7.57 -7.49 4.95
N SER A 65 -6.28 -7.47 5.33
CA SER A 65 -5.83 -6.92 6.61
C SER A 65 -5.21 -5.53 6.48
N ALA A 66 -3.93 -5.43 6.25
CA ALA A 66 -3.20 -4.16 6.18
C ALA A 66 -2.60 -3.93 4.80
N THR A 67 -2.51 -2.66 4.40
CA THR A 67 -1.72 -2.23 3.25
C THR A 67 -0.46 -1.55 3.78
N TRP A 68 0.69 -2.00 3.29
CA TRP A 68 1.99 -1.47 3.69
C TRP A 68 2.69 -0.77 2.52
N THR A 69 3.99 -0.56 2.64
CA THR A 69 4.81 0.22 1.71
C THR A 69 4.65 -0.24 0.27
N GLY A 70 4.67 0.73 -0.62
CA GLY A 70 4.54 0.52 -2.05
C GLY A 70 5.52 1.37 -2.86
N SER A 71 5.33 1.35 -4.16
CA SER A 71 6.04 2.22 -5.11
C SER A 71 5.17 2.50 -6.33
N VAL A 72 5.38 3.64 -6.95
CA VAL A 72 4.63 4.06 -8.14
C VAL A 72 5.57 4.37 -9.29
N ILE A 73 5.21 3.96 -10.51
CA ILE A 73 6.00 4.14 -11.72
C ILE A 73 5.11 4.48 -12.91
N ALA A 74 5.61 5.34 -13.78
CA ALA A 74 5.01 5.56 -15.09
C ALA A 74 5.27 4.34 -16.00
N THR A 75 4.27 3.97 -16.78
CA THR A 75 4.32 2.89 -17.78
C THR A 75 3.83 3.40 -19.12
N ASP A 76 4.02 2.63 -20.18
CA ASP A 76 3.49 2.99 -21.52
C ASP A 76 1.96 3.06 -21.56
N ALA A 77 1.29 2.41 -20.60
CA ALA A 77 -0.18 2.36 -20.50
C ALA A 77 -0.74 3.23 -19.35
N GLY A 78 0.02 4.20 -18.84
CA GLY A 78 -0.38 5.04 -17.70
C GLY A 78 0.52 4.84 -16.47
N TRP A 79 -0.04 4.44 -15.34
CA TRP A 79 0.68 4.30 -14.08
C TRP A 79 0.50 2.90 -13.49
N GLY A 80 1.57 2.36 -12.96
CA GLY A 80 1.55 1.16 -12.14
C GLY A 80 1.96 1.48 -10.71
N MET A 81 1.30 0.88 -9.73
CA MET A 81 1.73 0.94 -8.35
C MET A 81 1.82 -0.47 -7.80
N LEU A 82 2.97 -0.79 -7.22
CA LEU A 82 3.12 -1.97 -6.40
C LEU A 82 2.73 -1.61 -4.97
N ASP A 83 1.95 -2.45 -4.33
CA ASP A 83 1.57 -2.32 -2.93
C ASP A 83 1.82 -3.63 -2.18
N THR A 84 2.05 -3.53 -0.89
CA THR A 84 2.20 -4.71 -0.04
C THR A 84 0.91 -4.92 0.72
N GLY A 85 0.32 -6.10 0.55
CA GLY A 85 -0.86 -6.54 1.26
C GLY A 85 -0.57 -7.69 2.21
N THR A 86 -1.39 -7.78 3.26
CA THR A 86 -1.38 -8.87 4.24
C THR A 86 -2.79 -9.33 4.53
N ASN A 87 -2.93 -10.54 5.03
CA ASN A 87 -4.23 -11.12 5.28
C ASN A 87 -4.43 -11.51 6.76
N ARG A 88 -5.68 -11.55 7.22
CA ARG A 88 -6.04 -11.77 8.63
C ARG A 88 -5.82 -13.20 9.09
N GLU A 89 -6.08 -14.16 8.23
CA GLU A 89 -5.93 -15.58 8.55
C GLU A 89 -4.48 -15.92 8.92
N GLU A 90 -3.53 -15.20 8.32
CA GLU A 90 -2.09 -15.33 8.59
C GLU A 90 -1.59 -14.34 9.65
N ASN A 91 -2.50 -13.69 10.40
CA ASN A 91 -2.18 -12.66 11.39
C ASN A 91 -1.31 -11.53 10.82
N SER A 92 -1.48 -11.21 9.52
CA SER A 92 -0.66 -10.23 8.80
C SER A 92 0.85 -10.54 8.75
N ARG A 93 1.24 -11.80 8.94
CA ARG A 93 2.64 -12.22 8.95
C ARG A 93 3.21 -12.45 7.56
N VAL A 94 2.37 -12.86 6.60
CA VAL A 94 2.78 -13.11 5.23
C VAL A 94 2.51 -11.89 4.37
N GLN A 95 3.56 -11.37 3.77
CA GLN A 95 3.50 -10.24 2.86
C GLN A 95 3.41 -10.72 1.42
N ARG A 96 2.54 -10.09 0.64
CA ARG A 96 2.43 -10.30 -0.80
C ARG A 96 2.42 -8.93 -1.49
N VAL A 97 2.93 -8.91 -2.70
CA VAL A 97 2.94 -7.68 -3.49
C VAL A 97 1.85 -7.75 -4.54
N GLY A 98 0.99 -6.75 -4.51
CA GLY A 98 -0.01 -6.49 -5.54
C GLY A 98 0.47 -5.49 -6.57
N LEU A 99 -0.22 -5.46 -7.69
CA LEU A 99 -0.11 -4.43 -8.72
C LEU A 99 -1.46 -3.78 -8.90
N VAL A 100 -1.51 -2.46 -8.89
CA VAL A 100 -2.67 -1.70 -9.32
C VAL A 100 -2.30 -0.76 -10.46
N ARG A 101 -3.26 -0.43 -11.30
CA ARG A 101 -3.07 0.40 -12.50
C ARG A 101 -3.97 1.61 -12.46
N SER A 102 -3.47 2.71 -13.03
CA SER A 102 -4.21 3.97 -13.13
C SER A 102 -3.85 4.72 -14.41
N ASN A 103 -4.79 5.49 -14.94
CA ASN A 103 -4.55 6.42 -16.04
C ASN A 103 -4.37 7.87 -15.57
N ASP A 104 -4.65 8.16 -14.29
CA ASP A 104 -4.73 9.54 -13.79
C ASP A 104 -4.14 9.72 -12.37
N LEU A 105 -3.48 8.70 -11.82
CA LEU A 105 -2.95 8.66 -10.45
C LEU A 105 -4.02 8.80 -9.33
N ILE A 106 -5.29 8.86 -9.68
CA ILE A 106 -6.41 9.05 -8.74
C ILE A 106 -7.27 7.79 -8.64
N HIS A 107 -7.68 7.27 -9.79
CA HIS A 107 -8.51 6.07 -9.88
C HIS A 107 -7.64 4.85 -10.18
N TRP A 108 -7.65 3.90 -9.28
CA TRP A 108 -6.81 2.72 -9.34
C TRP A 108 -7.63 1.45 -9.46
N GLU A 109 -7.21 0.55 -10.32
CA GLU A 109 -7.84 -0.74 -10.54
C GLU A 109 -6.91 -1.86 -10.08
N LYS A 110 -7.45 -2.83 -9.35
CA LYS A 110 -6.78 -4.08 -8.97
C LYS A 110 -7.05 -5.14 -10.04
N PRO A 111 -6.03 -5.58 -10.81
CA PRO A 111 -6.17 -6.74 -11.68
C PRO A 111 -6.49 -8.02 -10.89
N SER A 112 -7.23 -8.92 -11.52
CA SER A 112 -7.59 -10.22 -10.93
C SER A 112 -6.40 -11.17 -10.74
N GLU A 113 -5.29 -10.89 -11.42
CA GLU A 113 -4.05 -11.67 -11.36
C GLU A 113 -3.22 -11.42 -10.09
N ASN A 114 -3.67 -10.52 -9.22
CA ASN A 114 -3.02 -10.28 -7.94
C ASN A 114 -3.15 -11.48 -6.97
N PRO A 115 -2.16 -11.69 -6.10
CA PRO A 115 -0.90 -10.96 -5.96
C PRO A 115 0.11 -11.33 -7.07
N VAL A 116 0.93 -10.35 -7.50
CA VAL A 116 1.93 -10.55 -8.57
C VAL A 116 3.25 -11.12 -8.05
N LEU A 117 3.51 -10.99 -6.75
CA LEU A 117 4.70 -11.54 -6.10
C LEU A 117 4.37 -12.02 -4.69
N GLN A 118 4.89 -13.17 -4.35
CA GLN A 118 4.87 -13.72 -2.99
C GLN A 118 6.17 -14.44 -2.70
N THR A 119 6.50 -14.57 -1.42
CA THR A 119 7.70 -15.28 -0.97
C THR A 119 7.62 -16.76 -1.37
N ASP A 120 8.71 -17.25 -1.93
CA ASP A 120 8.87 -18.69 -2.19
C ASP A 120 9.47 -19.37 -0.93
N PRO A 121 8.72 -20.24 -0.24
CA PRO A 121 9.17 -20.85 1.01
C PRO A 121 10.40 -21.75 0.85
N ARG A 122 10.81 -22.07 -0.38
CA ARG A 122 12.06 -22.80 -0.63
C ARG A 122 13.32 -21.96 -0.38
N TRP A 123 13.18 -20.62 -0.42
CA TRP A 123 14.30 -19.69 -0.37
C TRP A 123 14.19 -18.69 0.77
N TYR A 124 12.98 -18.50 1.32
CA TYR A 124 12.70 -17.49 2.35
C TYR A 124 11.91 -18.14 3.48
N GLU A 125 12.33 -17.90 4.69
CA GLU A 125 11.50 -18.18 5.85
C GLU A 125 10.31 -17.21 5.87
N LEU A 126 9.14 -17.74 6.16
CA LEU A 126 8.00 -16.87 6.51
C LEU A 126 8.39 -16.18 7.82
N LEU A 127 8.46 -14.86 7.81
CA LEU A 127 8.87 -14.07 8.96
C LEU A 127 8.06 -14.47 10.19
N ASP A 128 8.74 -15.06 11.15
CA ASP A 128 8.20 -15.23 12.50
C ASP A 128 8.31 -13.87 13.20
N LEU A 129 7.18 -13.16 13.31
CA LEU A 129 7.13 -11.87 14.00
C LEU A 129 7.47 -11.97 15.49
N ASP A 130 7.50 -13.17 16.05
CA ASP A 130 7.98 -13.40 17.42
C ASP A 130 9.50 -13.19 17.55
N ALA A 131 10.24 -13.09 16.44
CA ALA A 131 11.67 -12.79 16.42
C ALA A 131 12.02 -11.31 16.63
N TRP A 132 11.03 -10.43 16.76
CA TRP A 132 11.22 -8.98 16.95
C TRP A 132 10.91 -8.50 18.37
N HIS A 133 10.78 -9.41 19.32
CA HIS A 133 10.56 -9.10 20.73
C HIS A 133 11.77 -9.45 21.59
#